data_90d5688a3747dc4328395525145a7292
#
_entry.id   90d5688a3747dc4328395525145a7292
#
_cell.length_a   1.000
_cell.length_b   1.000
_cell.length_c   1.000
_cell.angle_alpha   90.00
_cell.angle_beta   90.00
_cell.angle_gamma   90.00
#
_symmetry.space_group_name_H-M   'P 1'
#
loop_
_entity.id
_entity.type
_entity.pdbx_description
1 polymer ?
#
loop_
_entity_poly.entity_id
_entity_poly.type
_entity_poly.pdbx_seq_one_letter_code
_entity_poly.pdbx_strand_id
1 'polypeptide(L)'
;QSYVQRNGDVYEFLTDDEKDIEEEIKNTDIDDQAITNLLKEILFDDIIQVNKIKYNDNKQDYEFTSKIDGVVLGREKELEIEILTENYSDFTNITFIQSQTIASSGMKILLPSNATFMKDLKMYIKTDKYNKQNQSTANKSEVKRILQDKGMQNAERRRNLKLIADNLLASADVFLNGEKIQKSQTSDGKTLVVNAFQNLIKTVYVNLRMLGATQFSEDTFKQVIGGKADDLFKSDDETMSEAESEILTIINRRKGQSDRTTLNDLKTIFAKKPYGWYQNAVWTIVAKLYKRGKIEIKKDSNVLDDMDVIQALLNSASFANTLLEPQAVIDAKLVKDLKAVYAEAFDENCSLNDAKDVANAFKEKLKAMNGDLAQLMVRKSELPFMSSLNEFKELVDKLCKKEYTYFLTNIKDFEDDLLDTKENLLDPIKRFINGDQLKIYESIRTMVKSDVSNFEYVEGNEFNILKELLNNPMPYNGNSIKEAKTAQDELTSKVLARILEEKTKAISATQKAIDDIKSKEEFMKLNDANQILIIAPFEEIIGKLREQRYIAVIRDTKTKTLESLFPRQLNEMIRLGTPIEEDGDVVNDPVPHYISRTSIKVDFGKTELRTEADVDDYLEALKKAMLKQISENRRISL
;
A
#
# COMPACT_ATOMS: atom_id res chain seq x y z
N GLN A 1 82.27 8.09 36.43
CA GLN A 1 81.68 8.06 35.08
C GLN A 1 82.03 6.66 34.49
N SER A 2 81.02 5.88 34.17
CA SER A 2 81.18 4.49 33.77
C SER A 2 81.30 4.41 32.26
N TYR A 3 82.48 4.01 31.74
CA TYR A 3 82.68 3.61 30.32
C TYR A 3 82.16 2.22 30.03
N VAL A 4 81.32 1.67 30.90
CA VAL A 4 80.83 0.29 30.80
C VAL A 4 79.31 0.34 30.83
N GLN A 5 78.65 -0.20 29.81
CA GLN A 5 77.21 -0.40 29.75
C GLN A 5 76.92 -1.89 29.89
N ARG A 6 75.89 -2.22 30.65
CA ARG A 6 75.30 -3.57 30.68
C ARG A 6 74.31 -3.71 29.54
N ASN A 7 74.52 -4.65 28.66
CA ASN A 7 73.63 -4.99 27.59
C ASN A 7 73.21 -6.48 27.76
N GLY A 8 72.00 -6.68 28.34
CA GLY A 8 71.55 -8.00 28.80
C GLY A 8 72.49 -8.55 29.89
N ASP A 9 73.15 -9.68 29.65
CA ASP A 9 74.08 -10.30 30.57
C ASP A 9 75.56 -9.97 30.28
N VAL A 10 75.82 -9.11 29.30
CA VAL A 10 77.16 -8.72 28.83
C VAL A 10 77.45 -7.26 29.25
N TYR A 11 78.69 -6.98 29.61
CA TYR A 11 79.22 -5.63 29.86
C TYR A 11 80.10 -5.22 28.67
N GLU A 12 79.81 -4.07 28.08
CA GLU A 12 80.50 -3.50 26.93
C GLU A 12 81.19 -2.19 27.32
N PHE A 13 82.41 -1.96 26.76
CA PHE A 13 83.08 -0.68 26.88
C PHE A 13 82.58 0.29 25.80
N LEU A 14 82.19 1.48 26.21
CA LEU A 14 81.66 2.51 25.32
C LEU A 14 82.79 3.41 24.77
N THR A 15 82.71 3.79 23.50
CA THR A 15 83.48 4.88 22.91
C THR A 15 82.99 6.22 23.45
N ASP A 16 83.73 7.30 23.26
CA ASP A 16 83.33 8.63 23.71
C ASP A 16 82.03 9.08 23.02
N ASP A 17 81.88 8.88 21.71
CA ASP A 17 80.65 9.22 20.93
C ASP A 17 79.46 8.34 21.46
N GLU A 18 79.65 7.10 21.79
CA GLU A 18 78.60 6.23 22.35
C GLU A 18 78.17 6.67 23.76
N LYS A 19 79.08 7.12 24.56
CA LYS A 19 78.80 7.61 25.92
C LYS A 19 78.02 8.92 25.86
N ASP A 20 78.41 9.88 24.98
CA ASP A 20 77.73 11.14 24.84
C ASP A 20 76.27 10.91 24.35
N ILE A 21 76.08 10.06 23.36
CA ILE A 21 74.76 9.69 22.89
C ILE A 21 73.93 9.02 23.99
N GLU A 22 74.49 8.14 24.77
CA GLU A 22 73.79 7.47 25.90
C GLU A 22 73.35 8.49 26.96
N GLU A 23 74.21 9.51 27.26
CA GLU A 23 73.87 10.59 28.19
C GLU A 23 72.75 11.48 27.65
N GLU A 24 72.77 11.83 26.36
CA GLU A 24 71.72 12.59 25.70
C GLU A 24 70.39 11.82 25.65
N ILE A 25 70.42 10.55 25.39
CA ILE A 25 69.23 9.68 25.47
C ILE A 25 68.65 9.70 26.87
N LYS A 26 69.44 9.54 27.94
CA LYS A 26 68.99 9.55 29.34
C LYS A 26 68.41 10.92 29.74
N ASN A 27 68.91 11.97 29.16
CA ASN A 27 68.46 13.34 29.43
C ASN A 27 67.28 13.79 28.53
N THR A 28 66.87 12.96 27.56
CA THR A 28 65.71 13.26 26.72
C THR A 28 64.45 13.34 27.55
N ASP A 29 63.74 14.46 27.45
CA ASP A 29 62.47 14.68 28.16
C ASP A 29 61.35 13.87 27.49
N ILE A 30 60.50 13.22 28.30
CA ILE A 30 59.28 12.52 27.87
C ILE A 30 58.09 13.02 28.71
N ASP A 31 56.93 13.10 28.10
CA ASP A 31 55.68 13.46 28.78
C ASP A 31 54.93 12.20 29.23
N ASP A 32 54.01 12.36 30.16
CA ASP A 32 53.19 11.26 30.68
C ASP A 32 52.28 10.68 29.57
N GLN A 33 51.91 11.48 28.59
CA GLN A 33 51.10 11.01 27.45
C GLN A 33 51.88 9.98 26.61
N ALA A 34 53.18 10.16 26.39
CA ALA A 34 54.00 9.20 25.69
C ALA A 34 54.09 7.86 26.45
N ILE A 35 54.15 7.90 27.79
CA ILE A 35 54.11 6.70 28.64
C ILE A 35 52.76 5.99 28.50
N THR A 36 51.66 6.73 28.61
CA THR A 36 50.31 6.18 28.47
C THR A 36 50.07 5.59 27.10
N ASN A 37 50.53 6.24 26.01
CA ASN A 37 50.40 5.75 24.64
C ASN A 37 51.18 4.43 24.46
N LEU A 38 52.42 4.31 24.96
CA LEU A 38 53.17 3.08 24.84
C LEU A 38 52.56 1.97 25.69
N LEU A 39 52.06 2.27 26.87
CA LEU A 39 51.32 1.30 27.69
C LEU A 39 50.05 0.81 26.99
N LYS A 40 49.31 1.72 26.32
CA LYS A 40 48.16 1.37 25.51
C LYS A 40 48.56 0.39 24.38
N GLU A 41 49.58 0.73 23.60
CA GLU A 41 50.06 -0.12 22.53
C GLU A 41 50.46 -1.54 23.03
N ILE A 42 51.19 -1.62 24.19
CA ILE A 42 51.62 -2.91 24.73
C ILE A 42 50.43 -3.69 25.27
N LEU A 43 49.65 -3.10 26.17
CA LEU A 43 48.62 -3.79 26.94
C LEU A 43 47.37 -4.06 26.13
N PHE A 44 46.81 -3.04 25.42
CA PHE A 44 45.58 -3.21 24.69
C PHE A 44 45.78 -3.66 23.23
N ASP A 45 46.75 -3.05 22.52
CA ASP A 45 46.88 -3.35 21.09
C ASP A 45 47.69 -4.62 20.82
N ASP A 46 48.75 -4.93 21.63
CA ASP A 46 49.64 -6.07 21.41
C ASP A 46 49.25 -7.32 22.22
N ILE A 47 48.70 -7.18 23.45
CA ILE A 47 48.36 -8.29 24.35
C ILE A 47 46.87 -8.61 24.28
N ILE A 48 46.01 -7.67 24.64
CA ILE A 48 44.55 -7.90 24.68
C ILE A 48 44.00 -8.04 23.27
N GLN A 49 44.40 -7.17 22.33
CA GLN A 49 44.12 -7.26 20.88
C GLN A 49 42.64 -7.17 20.47
N VAL A 50 41.74 -6.84 21.37
CA VAL A 50 40.30 -6.77 21.11
C VAL A 50 39.70 -5.54 21.81
N ASN A 51 38.69 -4.94 21.19
CA ASN A 51 37.90 -3.82 21.72
C ASN A 51 36.49 -4.27 22.17
N LYS A 52 36.21 -5.56 22.05
CA LYS A 52 35.01 -6.24 22.51
C LYS A 52 35.31 -7.67 22.87
N ILE A 53 34.63 -8.18 23.86
CA ILE A 53 34.81 -9.54 24.35
C ILE A 53 33.49 -10.30 24.27
N LYS A 54 33.54 -11.48 23.74
CA LYS A 54 32.38 -12.36 23.61
C LYS A 54 32.02 -12.95 24.98
N TYR A 55 30.74 -12.80 25.35
CA TYR A 55 30.23 -13.42 26.58
C TYR A 55 29.89 -14.89 26.32
N ASN A 56 30.31 -15.75 27.23
CA ASN A 56 30.28 -17.20 27.02
C ASN A 56 28.85 -17.76 26.97
N ASP A 57 27.92 -17.22 27.78
CA ASP A 57 26.59 -17.78 27.93
C ASP A 57 25.67 -17.46 26.72
N ASN A 58 25.69 -16.23 26.20
CA ASN A 58 24.83 -15.79 25.10
C ASN A 58 25.55 -15.61 23.75
N LYS A 59 26.89 -15.81 23.72
CA LYS A 59 27.75 -15.63 22.54
C LYS A 59 27.71 -14.22 21.91
N GLN A 60 27.25 -13.20 22.64
CA GLN A 60 27.25 -11.81 22.19
C GLN A 60 28.54 -11.10 22.56
N ASP A 61 28.91 -10.15 21.73
CA ASP A 61 30.07 -9.29 21.95
C ASP A 61 29.69 -8.08 22.77
N TYR A 62 30.45 -7.80 23.83
CA TYR A 62 30.32 -6.62 24.67
C TYR A 62 31.54 -5.74 24.50
N GLU A 63 31.30 -4.48 24.14
CA GLU A 63 32.33 -3.46 24.01
C GLU A 63 32.71 -2.88 25.38
N PHE A 64 33.92 -2.39 25.48
CA PHE A 64 34.40 -1.75 26.72
C PHE A 64 35.22 -0.48 26.45
N THR A 65 35.24 0.39 27.40
CA THR A 65 36.15 1.53 27.50
C THR A 65 37.50 1.05 28.04
N SER A 66 38.57 1.33 27.33
CA SER A 66 39.94 1.07 27.81
C SER A 66 40.45 2.26 28.63
N LYS A 67 40.99 2.03 29.81
CA LYS A 67 41.63 3.05 30.66
C LYS A 67 42.98 2.57 31.17
N ILE A 68 43.90 3.50 31.34
CA ILE A 68 45.20 3.29 32.01
C ILE A 68 45.41 4.44 33.00
N ASP A 69 45.63 4.15 34.25
CA ASP A 69 45.93 5.10 35.31
C ASP A 69 44.97 6.30 35.35
N GLY A 70 43.67 6.05 35.13
CA GLY A 70 42.64 7.10 35.13
C GLY A 70 42.40 7.74 33.76
N VAL A 71 43.26 7.51 32.76
CA VAL A 71 43.15 8.12 31.43
C VAL A 71 42.30 7.24 30.50
N VAL A 72 41.24 7.82 29.93
CA VAL A 72 40.37 7.14 28.93
C VAL A 72 41.07 7.06 27.60
N LEU A 73 41.06 5.86 27.00
CA LEU A 73 41.67 5.57 25.70
C LEU A 73 40.61 5.25 24.67
N GLY A 74 40.22 6.24 23.86
CA GLY A 74 39.23 6.04 22.79
C GLY A 74 37.82 6.48 23.20
N ARG A 75 36.79 5.72 22.70
CA ARG A 75 35.39 6.03 22.94
C ARG A 75 34.88 5.39 24.21
N GLU A 76 34.13 6.14 25.00
CA GLU A 76 33.46 5.62 26.19
C GLU A 76 32.35 4.63 25.85
N LYS A 77 32.29 3.55 26.63
CA LYS A 77 31.29 2.48 26.58
C LYS A 77 30.72 2.25 27.97
N GLU A 78 29.62 1.48 28.06
CA GLU A 78 29.00 1.15 29.34
C GLU A 78 29.92 0.36 30.26
N LEU A 79 30.62 -0.67 29.72
CA LEU A 79 31.58 -1.46 30.46
C LEU A 79 32.99 -0.85 30.34
N GLU A 80 33.82 -1.06 31.35
CA GLU A 80 35.12 -0.42 31.47
C GLU A 80 36.20 -1.40 31.96
N ILE A 81 37.36 -1.37 31.29
CA ILE A 81 38.58 -2.07 31.77
C ILE A 81 39.61 -1.01 32.02
N GLU A 82 40.00 -0.88 33.29
CA GLU A 82 41.08 0.03 33.71
C GLU A 82 42.27 -0.77 34.21
N ILE A 83 43.45 -0.55 33.63
CA ILE A 83 44.71 -1.11 34.07
C ILE A 83 45.47 -0.05 34.86
N LEU A 84 45.87 -0.42 36.06
CA LEU A 84 46.59 0.46 36.98
C LEU A 84 48.05 0.00 37.04
N THR A 85 48.96 0.98 36.81
CA THR A 85 50.43 0.77 36.88
C THR A 85 50.99 1.56 38.07
N GLU A 86 52.30 1.40 38.32
CA GLU A 86 52.99 2.20 39.36
C GLU A 86 52.89 3.72 39.19
N ASN A 87 52.47 4.20 38.04
CA ASN A 87 52.25 5.65 37.80
C ASN A 87 50.88 6.13 38.34
N TYR A 88 49.99 5.24 38.75
CA TYR A 88 48.72 5.62 39.34
C TYR A 88 48.94 6.22 40.72
N SER A 89 48.36 7.40 41.00
CA SER A 89 48.59 8.15 42.24
C SER A 89 48.32 7.34 43.52
N ASP A 90 47.26 6.52 43.47
CA ASP A 90 46.81 5.73 44.63
C ASP A 90 47.15 4.24 44.46
N PHE A 91 48.20 3.90 43.70
CA PHE A 91 48.63 2.55 43.38
C PHE A 91 48.78 1.62 44.59
N THR A 92 49.26 2.17 45.73
CA THR A 92 49.49 1.40 46.98
C THR A 92 48.22 1.32 47.86
N ASN A 93 47.18 2.11 47.57
CA ASN A 93 45.97 2.15 48.37
C ASN A 93 44.89 1.18 47.80
N ILE A 94 45.09 -0.10 48.09
CA ILE A 94 44.21 -1.17 47.61
C ILE A 94 42.75 -0.97 48.02
N THR A 95 42.50 -0.50 49.27
CA THR A 95 41.15 -0.26 49.77
C THR A 95 40.46 0.83 48.97
N PHE A 96 41.16 1.89 48.59
CA PHE A 96 40.61 2.94 47.73
C PHE A 96 40.29 2.41 46.33
N ILE A 97 41.22 1.66 45.71
CA ILE A 97 41.01 1.03 44.39
C ILE A 97 39.77 0.15 44.43
N GLN A 98 39.61 -0.70 45.44
CA GLN A 98 38.43 -1.54 45.62
C GLN A 98 37.16 -0.71 45.75
N SER A 99 37.17 0.34 46.59
CA SER A 99 35.98 1.19 46.79
C SER A 99 35.48 1.85 45.51
N GLN A 100 36.38 2.23 44.63
CA GLN A 100 36.02 2.80 43.31
C GLN A 100 35.28 1.84 42.37
N THR A 101 35.38 0.54 42.62
CA THR A 101 34.67 -0.46 41.79
C THR A 101 33.25 -0.76 42.29
N ILE A 102 32.87 -0.26 43.49
CA ILE A 102 31.55 -0.50 44.06
C ILE A 102 30.48 0.17 43.20
N ALA A 103 29.48 -0.60 42.76
CA ALA A 103 28.38 -0.16 41.88
C ALA A 103 28.83 0.48 40.55
N SER A 104 30.12 0.37 40.21
CA SER A 104 30.64 0.83 38.91
C SER A 104 30.32 -0.19 37.79
N SER A 105 30.42 0.26 36.55
CA SER A 105 30.34 -0.64 35.37
C SER A 105 31.73 -1.04 34.88
N GLY A 106 32.75 -0.90 35.69
CA GLY A 106 34.14 -1.17 35.36
C GLY A 106 34.83 -2.17 36.27
N MET A 107 35.89 -2.78 35.76
CA MET A 107 36.84 -3.52 36.54
C MET A 107 38.20 -2.82 36.54
N LYS A 108 38.94 -2.94 37.66
CA LYS A 108 40.29 -2.44 37.77
C LYS A 108 41.29 -3.60 37.88
N ILE A 109 42.32 -3.55 37.06
CA ILE A 109 43.38 -4.55 36.97
C ILE A 109 44.67 -3.88 37.50
N LEU A 110 45.10 -4.26 38.68
CA LEU A 110 46.30 -3.72 39.32
C LEU A 110 47.49 -4.62 38.93
N LEU A 111 48.41 -4.08 38.14
CA LEU A 111 49.65 -4.77 37.79
C LEU A 111 50.56 -4.88 39.03
N PRO A 112 51.27 -5.99 39.19
CA PRO A 112 52.32 -6.06 40.22
C PRO A 112 53.41 -5.02 39.98
N SER A 113 53.96 -4.47 41.06
CA SER A 113 55.08 -3.53 40.98
C SER A 113 56.29 -4.18 40.31
N ASN A 114 56.88 -3.50 39.31
CA ASN A 114 58.08 -3.91 38.61
C ASN A 114 58.90 -2.71 38.16
N ALA A 115 59.82 -2.29 39.02
CA ALA A 115 60.66 -1.13 38.76
C ALA A 115 61.48 -1.22 37.47
N THR A 116 61.87 -2.43 37.06
CA THR A 116 62.60 -2.67 35.79
C THR A 116 61.72 -2.40 34.59
N PHE A 117 60.45 -2.84 34.62
CA PHE A 117 59.49 -2.61 33.54
C PHE A 117 59.27 -1.10 33.26
N MET A 118 58.97 -0.33 34.28
CA MET A 118 58.73 1.11 34.16
C MET A 118 60.00 1.87 33.74
N LYS A 119 61.18 1.44 34.21
CA LYS A 119 62.47 2.04 33.78
C LYS A 119 62.75 1.73 32.28
N ASP A 120 62.57 0.49 31.85
CA ASP A 120 62.79 0.11 30.47
C ASP A 120 61.78 0.73 29.51
N LEU A 121 60.53 0.87 29.96
CA LEU A 121 59.47 1.58 29.21
C LEU A 121 59.85 3.04 28.97
N LYS A 122 60.26 3.76 29.98
CA LYS A 122 60.73 5.16 29.86
C LYS A 122 61.99 5.23 28.97
N MET A 123 62.92 4.29 29.15
CA MET A 123 64.15 4.25 28.31
C MET A 123 63.81 3.94 26.84
N TYR A 124 62.82 3.10 26.54
CA TYR A 124 62.35 2.84 25.21
C TYR A 124 61.85 4.12 24.52
N ILE A 125 61.02 4.90 25.20
CA ILE A 125 60.46 6.16 24.68
C ILE A 125 61.56 7.18 24.44
N LYS A 126 62.49 7.33 25.40
CA LYS A 126 63.66 8.25 25.30
C LYS A 126 64.52 7.93 24.09
N THR A 127 64.88 6.65 23.94
CA THR A 127 65.72 6.15 22.85
C THR A 127 65.02 6.35 21.49
N ASP A 128 63.71 6.02 21.39
CA ASP A 128 62.92 6.17 20.18
C ASP A 128 62.80 7.63 19.75
N LYS A 129 62.49 8.53 20.72
CA LYS A 129 62.39 9.95 20.49
C LYS A 129 63.72 10.54 20.02
N TYR A 130 64.82 10.21 20.72
CA TYR A 130 66.17 10.68 20.37
C TYR A 130 66.59 10.20 18.96
N ASN A 131 66.42 8.91 18.66
CA ASN A 131 66.73 8.37 17.36
C ASN A 131 65.94 9.04 16.24
N LYS A 132 64.64 9.26 16.39
CA LYS A 132 63.80 9.93 15.39
C LYS A 132 64.24 11.38 15.16
N GLN A 133 64.69 12.08 16.17
CA GLN A 133 65.14 13.47 16.07
C GLN A 133 66.54 13.58 15.40
N ASN A 134 67.44 12.65 15.64
CA ASN A 134 68.85 12.72 15.22
C ASN A 134 69.20 11.91 14.00
N GLN A 135 68.39 10.94 13.56
CA GLN A 135 68.69 10.04 12.45
C GLN A 135 68.87 10.78 11.13
N SER A 136 68.18 11.88 10.89
CA SER A 136 68.26 12.71 9.66
C SER A 136 69.39 13.76 9.71
N THR A 137 69.82 14.17 10.89
CA THR A 137 70.76 15.26 11.13
C THR A 137 72.19 14.81 11.39
N ALA A 138 72.42 13.50 11.69
CA ALA A 138 73.75 12.95 11.92
C ALA A 138 74.61 13.04 10.68
N ASN A 139 75.73 13.78 10.76
CA ASN A 139 76.67 13.96 9.67
C ASN A 139 77.85 12.94 9.66
N LYS A 140 78.20 12.45 10.86
CA LYS A 140 79.28 11.45 11.01
C LYS A 140 78.76 10.03 10.76
N SER A 141 79.47 9.22 9.98
CA SER A 141 79.12 7.81 9.72
C SER A 141 79.10 6.96 10.97
N GLU A 142 79.97 7.26 11.93
CA GLU A 142 80.06 6.61 13.25
C GLU A 142 78.79 6.84 14.09
N VAL A 143 78.34 8.10 14.16
CA VAL A 143 77.08 8.45 14.84
C VAL A 143 75.88 7.75 14.23
N LYS A 144 75.82 7.67 12.86
CA LYS A 144 74.76 6.91 12.20
C LYS A 144 74.73 5.44 12.57
N ARG A 145 75.92 4.83 12.67
CA ARG A 145 76.03 3.43 13.09
C ARG A 145 75.53 3.24 14.52
N ILE A 146 75.98 4.10 15.46
CA ILE A 146 75.57 4.07 16.87
C ILE A 146 74.01 4.23 16.98
N LEU A 147 73.41 5.15 16.22
CA LEU A 147 71.94 5.33 16.23
C LEU A 147 71.22 4.09 15.67
N GLN A 148 71.76 3.41 14.64
CA GLN A 148 71.21 2.14 14.16
C GLN A 148 71.30 1.05 15.20
N ASP A 149 72.44 0.91 15.88
CA ASP A 149 72.63 -0.08 16.97
C ASP A 149 71.70 0.19 18.14
N LYS A 150 71.52 1.49 18.55
CA LYS A 150 70.53 1.88 19.55
C LYS A 150 69.10 1.60 19.10
N GLY A 151 68.79 1.74 17.83
CA GLY A 151 67.49 1.36 17.25
C GLY A 151 67.23 -0.16 17.34
N MET A 152 68.24 -1.00 17.03
CA MET A 152 68.11 -2.48 17.18
C MET A 152 67.93 -2.88 18.64
N GLN A 153 68.74 -2.34 19.54
CA GLN A 153 68.60 -2.55 20.99
C GLN A 153 67.23 -2.12 21.52
N ASN A 154 66.71 -1.03 20.98
CA ASN A 154 65.40 -0.52 21.36
C ASN A 154 64.24 -1.38 20.85
N ALA A 155 64.39 -1.97 19.65
CA ALA A 155 63.43 -2.95 19.11
C ALA A 155 63.42 -4.24 19.96
N GLU A 156 64.57 -4.69 20.46
CA GLU A 156 64.63 -5.82 21.38
C GLU A 156 64.00 -5.48 22.73
N ARG A 157 64.26 -4.27 23.26
CA ARG A 157 63.61 -3.75 24.48
C ARG A 157 62.11 -3.76 24.33
N ARG A 158 61.59 -3.37 23.19
CA ARG A 158 60.16 -3.38 22.91
C ARG A 158 59.54 -4.78 22.99
N ARG A 159 60.26 -5.80 22.46
CA ARG A 159 59.84 -7.21 22.55
C ARG A 159 59.85 -7.70 24.00
N ASN A 160 60.92 -7.38 24.74
CA ASN A 160 61.04 -7.75 26.17
C ASN A 160 59.99 -7.05 27.03
N LEU A 161 59.69 -5.77 26.77
CA LEU A 161 58.61 -5.05 27.45
C LEU A 161 57.25 -5.73 27.22
N LYS A 162 56.95 -6.22 26.01
CA LYS A 162 55.71 -6.97 25.75
C LYS A 162 55.66 -8.27 26.58
N LEU A 163 56.73 -9.03 26.63
CA LEU A 163 56.78 -10.29 27.40
C LEU A 163 56.63 -10.03 28.92
N ILE A 164 57.31 -8.99 29.43
CA ILE A 164 57.19 -8.61 30.86
C ILE A 164 55.76 -8.13 31.14
N ALA A 165 55.19 -7.28 30.27
CA ALA A 165 53.82 -6.77 30.45
C ALA A 165 52.78 -7.91 30.44
N ASP A 166 52.92 -8.90 29.55
CA ASP A 166 52.02 -10.05 29.51
C ASP A 166 52.09 -10.89 30.81
N ASN A 167 53.30 -11.12 31.33
CA ASN A 167 53.50 -11.81 32.62
C ASN A 167 52.95 -11.00 33.81
N LEU A 168 53.14 -9.66 33.81
CA LEU A 168 52.59 -8.78 34.83
C LEU A 168 51.05 -8.81 34.76
N LEU A 169 50.47 -8.73 33.56
CA LEU A 169 49.03 -8.78 33.37
C LEU A 169 48.45 -10.14 33.78
N ALA A 170 49.11 -11.26 33.43
CA ALA A 170 48.71 -12.60 33.85
C ALA A 170 48.70 -12.81 35.35
N SER A 171 49.57 -12.07 36.08
CA SER A 171 49.71 -12.12 37.55
C SER A 171 49.01 -10.97 38.28
N ALA A 172 48.29 -10.09 37.55
CA ALA A 172 47.64 -8.92 38.11
C ALA A 172 46.48 -9.25 39.05
N ASP A 173 46.21 -8.36 39.98
CA ASP A 173 45.04 -8.43 40.85
C ASP A 173 43.85 -7.72 40.18
N VAL A 174 42.68 -8.38 40.15
CA VAL A 174 41.46 -7.82 39.55
C VAL A 174 40.46 -7.47 40.62
N PHE A 175 39.95 -6.25 40.56
CA PHE A 175 38.93 -5.73 41.48
C PHE A 175 37.64 -5.45 40.71
N LEU A 176 36.54 -5.91 41.27
CA LEU A 176 35.21 -5.79 40.69
C LEU A 176 34.16 -5.68 41.80
N ASN A 177 33.31 -4.64 41.75
CA ASN A 177 32.23 -4.42 42.70
C ASN A 177 32.68 -4.48 44.19
N GLY A 178 33.81 -3.89 44.48
CA GLY A 178 34.38 -3.86 45.84
C GLY A 178 35.11 -5.11 46.29
N GLU A 179 35.19 -6.15 45.47
CA GLU A 179 35.84 -7.42 45.80
C GLU A 179 37.05 -7.68 44.92
N LYS A 180 38.02 -8.37 45.47
CA LYS A 180 39.14 -8.93 44.72
C LYS A 180 38.73 -10.29 44.15
N ILE A 181 38.74 -10.43 42.83
CA ILE A 181 38.41 -11.70 42.18
C ILE A 181 39.49 -12.72 42.47
N GLN A 182 39.09 -13.93 42.87
CA GLN A 182 40.03 -15.04 43.07
C GLN A 182 40.69 -15.41 41.74
N LYS A 183 42.03 -15.48 41.76
CA LYS A 183 42.80 -15.84 40.56
C LYS A 183 42.58 -17.32 40.21
N SER A 184 42.11 -17.57 39.01
CA SER A 184 42.41 -18.85 38.35
C SER A 184 43.79 -18.75 37.72
N GLN A 185 44.60 -19.82 37.81
CA GLN A 185 45.88 -19.82 37.12
C GLN A 185 45.63 -19.62 35.62
N THR A 186 46.08 -18.49 35.10
CA THR A 186 45.97 -18.16 33.68
C THR A 186 47.33 -18.25 33.00
N SER A 187 47.37 -18.68 31.77
CA SER A 187 48.60 -18.87 31.00
C SER A 187 49.16 -17.54 30.46
N ASP A 188 48.34 -16.53 30.30
CA ASP A 188 48.67 -15.24 29.68
C ASP A 188 47.71 -14.13 30.15
N GLY A 189 48.12 -12.87 29.93
CA GLY A 189 47.41 -11.70 30.38
C GLY A 189 46.03 -11.53 29.65
N LYS A 190 45.94 -11.86 28.38
CA LYS A 190 44.68 -11.81 27.63
C LYS A 190 43.62 -12.73 28.24
N THR A 191 44.02 -13.96 28.59
CA THR A 191 43.09 -14.91 29.21
C THR A 191 42.58 -14.42 30.55
N LEU A 192 43.45 -13.80 31.37
CA LEU A 192 43.03 -13.20 32.64
C LEU A 192 41.97 -12.12 32.41
N VAL A 193 42.21 -11.18 31.47
CA VAL A 193 41.28 -10.07 31.16
C VAL A 193 39.94 -10.63 30.64
N VAL A 194 39.95 -11.58 29.74
CA VAL A 194 38.75 -12.21 29.17
C VAL A 194 37.91 -12.87 30.27
N ASN A 195 38.56 -13.66 31.16
CA ASN A 195 37.86 -14.33 32.26
C ASN A 195 37.29 -13.37 33.27
N ALA A 196 38.06 -12.33 33.63
CA ALA A 196 37.59 -11.28 34.54
C ALA A 196 36.39 -10.51 33.92
N PHE A 197 36.43 -10.25 32.64
CA PHE A 197 35.34 -9.57 31.91
C PHE A 197 34.06 -10.41 31.88
N GLN A 198 34.11 -11.76 31.85
CA GLN A 198 32.90 -12.58 32.00
C GLN A 198 32.20 -12.29 33.36
N ASN A 199 32.99 -12.12 34.43
CA ASN A 199 32.45 -11.78 35.74
C ASN A 199 31.93 -10.34 35.79
N LEU A 200 32.59 -9.37 35.11
CA LEU A 200 32.12 -8.00 34.97
C LEU A 200 30.73 -7.96 34.35
N ILE A 201 30.52 -8.68 33.20
CA ILE A 201 29.22 -8.77 32.52
C ILE A 201 28.13 -9.26 33.49
N LYS A 202 28.40 -10.38 34.21
CA LYS A 202 27.43 -10.93 35.18
C LYS A 202 27.10 -9.97 36.32
N THR A 203 28.07 -9.22 36.76
CA THR A 203 27.92 -8.29 37.89
C THR A 203 27.21 -7.01 37.50
N VAL A 204 27.52 -6.45 36.33
CA VAL A 204 26.92 -5.19 35.85
C VAL A 204 25.51 -5.45 35.28
N TYR A 205 25.35 -6.54 34.53
CA TYR A 205 24.09 -6.88 33.89
C TYR A 205 23.36 -8.00 34.62
N VAL A 206 22.96 -7.73 35.86
CA VAL A 206 22.30 -8.72 36.73
C VAL A 206 21.01 -9.28 36.15
N ASN A 207 20.30 -8.49 35.31
CA ASN A 207 19.06 -8.87 34.64
C ASN A 207 19.30 -9.54 33.27
N LEU A 208 20.56 -9.72 32.84
CA LEU A 208 20.89 -10.47 31.64
C LEU A 208 20.45 -11.94 31.76
N ARG A 209 20.44 -12.50 32.97
CA ARG A 209 19.96 -13.86 33.28
C ARG A 209 18.51 -14.09 32.86
N MET A 210 17.66 -13.06 32.76
CA MET A 210 16.26 -13.18 32.35
C MET A 210 16.12 -13.69 30.92
N LEU A 211 17.15 -13.53 30.08
CA LEU A 211 17.19 -14.07 28.72
C LEU A 211 17.47 -15.58 28.65
N GLY A 212 17.94 -16.17 29.77
CA GLY A 212 18.41 -17.55 29.79
C GLY A 212 19.64 -17.77 28.90
N ALA A 213 19.91 -19.03 28.55
CA ALA A 213 21.02 -19.42 27.67
C ALA A 213 20.65 -19.38 26.17
N THR A 214 19.50 -18.82 25.81
CA THR A 214 19.00 -18.78 24.44
C THR A 214 19.76 -17.77 23.60
N GLN A 215 20.17 -18.19 22.41
CA GLN A 215 20.74 -17.28 21.43
C GLN A 215 19.61 -16.74 20.54
N PHE A 216 19.51 -15.43 20.44
CA PHE A 216 18.50 -14.76 19.63
C PHE A 216 19.14 -14.15 18.38
N SER A 217 18.59 -14.47 17.23
CA SER A 217 18.99 -13.96 15.91
C SER A 217 17.82 -13.20 15.26
N GLU A 218 18.06 -12.60 14.11
CA GLU A 218 16.96 -12.03 13.30
C GLU A 218 15.93 -13.08 12.90
N ASP A 219 16.37 -14.30 12.60
CA ASP A 219 15.45 -15.38 12.22
C ASP A 219 14.56 -15.81 13.39
N THR A 220 15.04 -15.65 14.64
CA THR A 220 14.24 -16.01 15.82
C THR A 220 12.97 -15.17 15.92
N PHE A 221 13.06 -13.84 15.83
CA PHE A 221 11.85 -13.02 15.91
C PHE A 221 10.97 -13.12 14.66
N LYS A 222 11.57 -13.34 13.47
CA LYS A 222 10.80 -13.60 12.24
C LYS A 222 9.96 -14.87 12.36
N GLN A 223 10.55 -15.95 12.90
CA GLN A 223 9.84 -17.21 13.16
C GLN A 223 8.70 -17.01 14.18
N VAL A 224 8.96 -16.27 15.26
CA VAL A 224 7.92 -15.95 16.26
C VAL A 224 6.74 -15.21 15.64
N ILE A 225 7.00 -14.21 14.79
CA ILE A 225 5.92 -13.42 14.15
C ILE A 225 5.18 -14.25 13.09
N GLY A 226 5.91 -15.02 12.27
CA GLY A 226 5.33 -15.85 11.20
C GLY A 226 4.62 -17.12 11.69
N GLY A 227 4.83 -17.54 12.93
CA GLY A 227 4.19 -18.71 13.53
C GLY A 227 2.77 -18.44 14.01
N LYS A 228 1.94 -19.50 14.10
CA LYS A 228 0.66 -19.39 14.78
C LYS A 228 0.89 -19.31 16.28
N ALA A 229 0.12 -18.47 16.98
CA ALA A 229 0.24 -18.31 18.43
C ALA A 229 0.08 -19.67 19.17
N ASP A 230 -0.87 -20.49 18.76
CA ASP A 230 -1.12 -21.81 19.35
C ASP A 230 0.03 -22.82 19.18
N ASP A 231 0.82 -22.69 18.11
CA ASP A 231 1.98 -23.54 17.85
C ASP A 231 3.22 -23.08 18.64
N LEU A 232 3.30 -21.77 18.95
CA LEU A 232 4.42 -21.14 19.65
C LEU A 232 4.30 -21.24 21.18
N PHE A 233 3.07 -21.22 21.68
CA PHE A 233 2.74 -21.23 23.10
C PHE A 233 1.90 -22.48 23.40
N LYS A 234 2.55 -23.67 23.47
CA LYS A 234 1.89 -24.91 23.86
C LYS A 234 1.30 -24.78 25.27
N SER A 235 0.29 -25.55 25.59
CA SER A 235 -0.54 -25.48 26.79
C SER A 235 0.19 -25.38 28.15
N ASP A 236 1.48 -25.72 28.22
CA ASP A 236 2.32 -25.58 29.41
C ASP A 236 3.07 -24.23 29.50
N ASP A 237 3.01 -23.38 28.47
CA ASP A 237 3.76 -22.11 28.37
C ASP A 237 2.81 -20.87 28.46
N GLU A 238 1.71 -20.99 29.23
CA GLU A 238 0.79 -19.87 29.50
C GLU A 238 1.46 -18.75 30.32
N THR A 239 2.52 -19.07 31.05
CA THR A 239 3.26 -18.09 31.85
C THR A 239 4.23 -17.31 31.00
N MET A 240 4.14 -15.98 31.08
CA MET A 240 5.15 -15.09 30.46
C MET A 240 6.50 -15.31 31.15
N SER A 241 7.58 -15.32 30.35
CA SER A 241 8.94 -15.33 30.90
C SER A 241 9.22 -14.05 31.70
N GLU A 242 10.25 -14.10 32.61
CA GLU A 242 10.69 -12.91 33.34
C GLU A 242 10.99 -11.74 32.39
N ALA A 243 11.62 -12.01 31.24
CA ALA A 243 11.97 -11.01 30.25
C ALA A 243 10.75 -10.41 29.57
N GLU A 244 9.71 -11.21 29.23
CA GLU A 244 8.45 -10.72 28.69
C GLU A 244 7.72 -9.84 29.70
N SER A 245 7.67 -10.28 30.96
CA SER A 245 7.04 -9.52 32.06
C SER A 245 7.75 -8.18 32.29
N GLU A 246 9.07 -8.15 32.21
CA GLU A 246 9.88 -6.95 32.41
C GLU A 246 9.63 -5.91 31.31
N ILE A 247 9.67 -6.29 30.02
CA ILE A 247 9.37 -5.39 28.90
C ILE A 247 7.93 -4.84 29.04
N LEU A 248 6.97 -5.72 29.30
CA LEU A 248 5.57 -5.31 29.45
C LEU A 248 5.37 -4.35 30.62
N THR A 249 6.05 -4.58 31.74
CA THR A 249 6.02 -3.70 32.92
C THR A 249 6.54 -2.30 32.60
N ILE A 250 7.64 -2.21 31.83
CA ILE A 250 8.19 -0.92 31.41
C ILE A 250 7.21 -0.20 30.48
N ILE A 251 6.63 -0.89 29.50
CA ILE A 251 5.64 -0.31 28.57
C ILE A 251 4.42 0.21 29.36
N ASN A 252 3.88 -0.59 30.28
CA ASN A 252 2.73 -0.21 31.11
C ASN A 252 3.03 0.99 32.01
N ARG A 253 4.19 1.00 32.66
CA ARG A 253 4.62 2.11 33.53
C ARG A 253 4.74 3.41 32.74
N ARG A 254 5.39 3.40 31.61
CA ARG A 254 5.53 4.58 30.75
C ARG A 254 4.17 5.07 30.24
N LYS A 255 3.29 4.15 29.82
CA LYS A 255 1.90 4.48 29.44
C LYS A 255 1.13 5.14 30.60
N GLY A 256 1.29 4.65 31.83
CA GLY A 256 0.69 5.24 33.04
C GLY A 256 1.22 6.64 33.37
N GLN A 257 2.44 6.96 32.91
CA GLN A 257 3.06 8.29 33.03
C GLN A 257 2.75 9.19 31.81
N SER A 258 1.91 8.73 30.88
CA SER A 258 1.61 9.38 29.59
C SER A 258 2.82 9.52 28.65
N ASP A 259 3.87 8.74 28.89
CA ASP A 259 5.04 8.66 28.05
C ASP A 259 4.84 7.65 26.91
N ARG A 260 5.28 8.02 25.72
CA ARG A 260 5.33 7.10 24.59
C ARG A 260 6.50 6.13 24.73
N THR A 261 6.30 4.89 24.33
CA THR A 261 7.38 3.89 24.26
C THR A 261 7.64 3.53 22.81
N THR A 262 8.86 3.77 22.34
CA THR A 262 9.30 3.44 20.98
C THR A 262 10.22 2.21 20.99
N LEU A 263 10.45 1.60 19.82
CA LEU A 263 11.48 0.58 19.68
C LEU A 263 12.86 1.11 20.08
N ASN A 264 13.17 2.37 19.74
CA ASN A 264 14.43 3.00 20.10
C ASN A 264 14.60 3.16 21.63
N ASP A 265 13.51 3.47 22.34
CA ASP A 265 13.52 3.54 23.80
C ASP A 265 13.83 2.19 24.42
N LEU A 266 13.15 1.12 23.98
CA LEU A 266 13.43 -0.23 24.49
C LEU A 266 14.87 -0.66 24.19
N LYS A 267 15.35 -0.45 22.97
CA LYS A 267 16.74 -0.72 22.61
C LYS A 267 17.71 -0.02 23.55
N THR A 268 17.47 1.26 23.85
CA THR A 268 18.35 2.07 24.70
C THR A 268 18.28 1.66 26.16
N ILE A 269 17.08 1.38 26.67
CA ILE A 269 16.87 0.97 28.07
C ILE A 269 17.54 -0.40 28.33
N PHE A 270 17.24 -1.37 27.47
CA PHE A 270 17.71 -2.74 27.70
C PHE A 270 19.18 -2.97 27.32
N ALA A 271 19.80 -2.09 26.52
CA ALA A 271 21.23 -2.13 26.28
C ALA A 271 22.07 -1.73 27.49
N LYS A 272 21.50 -0.97 28.45
CA LYS A 272 22.20 -0.44 29.64
C LYS A 272 22.02 -1.35 30.86
N LYS A 273 22.80 -1.07 31.91
CA LYS A 273 22.59 -1.70 33.21
C LYS A 273 21.20 -1.41 33.77
N PRO A 274 20.50 -2.34 34.39
CA PRO A 274 20.99 -3.67 34.82
C PRO A 274 20.83 -4.80 33.77
N TYR A 275 20.41 -4.52 32.54
CA TYR A 275 19.99 -5.53 31.54
C TYR A 275 21.11 -6.04 30.64
N GLY A 276 21.78 -5.16 29.88
CA GLY A 276 22.80 -5.53 28.89
C GLY A 276 22.26 -6.43 27.77
N TRP A 277 20.96 -6.32 27.43
CA TRP A 277 20.32 -7.12 26.40
C TRP A 277 20.68 -6.58 25.02
N TYR A 278 21.01 -7.48 24.13
CA TYR A 278 21.27 -7.13 22.73
C TYR A 278 19.98 -7.04 21.91
N GLN A 279 20.05 -6.29 20.84
CA GLN A 279 18.88 -5.89 20.04
C GLN A 279 17.98 -7.06 19.65
N ASN A 280 18.56 -8.17 19.14
CA ASN A 280 17.75 -9.31 18.66
C ASN A 280 17.01 -10.02 19.81
N ALA A 281 17.56 -10.01 21.02
CA ALA A 281 16.85 -10.52 22.20
C ALA A 281 15.63 -9.65 22.53
N VAL A 282 15.82 -8.34 22.57
CA VAL A 282 14.70 -7.39 22.80
C VAL A 282 13.62 -7.55 21.75
N TRP A 283 14.00 -7.62 20.45
CA TRP A 283 13.05 -7.80 19.36
C TRP A 283 12.29 -9.12 19.43
N THR A 284 12.96 -10.20 19.82
CA THR A 284 12.30 -11.50 19.99
C THR A 284 11.26 -11.47 21.10
N ILE A 285 11.59 -10.81 22.22
CA ILE A 285 10.65 -10.68 23.35
C ILE A 285 9.48 -9.76 22.98
N VAL A 286 9.74 -8.65 22.27
CA VAL A 286 8.69 -7.78 21.71
C VAL A 286 7.78 -8.56 20.76
N ALA A 287 8.35 -9.37 19.87
CA ALA A 287 7.59 -10.23 18.97
C ALA A 287 6.73 -11.26 19.73
N LYS A 288 7.23 -11.87 20.79
CA LYS A 288 6.45 -12.76 21.66
C LYS A 288 5.28 -12.03 22.32
N LEU A 289 5.52 -10.85 22.90
CA LEU A 289 4.45 -10.04 23.51
C LEU A 289 3.40 -9.62 22.48
N TYR A 290 3.82 -9.26 21.26
CA TYR A 290 2.92 -8.95 20.16
C TYR A 290 2.05 -10.16 19.78
N LYS A 291 2.65 -11.32 19.58
CA LYS A 291 1.92 -12.57 19.23
C LYS A 291 1.01 -13.08 20.37
N ARG A 292 1.39 -12.81 21.63
CA ARG A 292 0.52 -13.08 22.80
C ARG A 292 -0.61 -12.04 22.95
N GLY A 293 -0.71 -11.03 22.06
CA GLY A 293 -1.72 -9.97 22.19
C GLY A 293 -1.59 -9.14 23.46
N LYS A 294 -0.37 -8.98 24.00
CA LYS A 294 -0.12 -8.13 25.19
C LYS A 294 0.22 -6.70 24.82
N ILE A 295 0.75 -6.49 23.63
CA ILE A 295 1.11 -5.18 23.10
C ILE A 295 0.65 -5.04 21.65
N GLU A 296 0.42 -3.80 21.25
CA GLU A 296 0.24 -3.36 19.87
C GLU A 296 1.46 -2.59 19.41
N ILE A 297 1.82 -2.76 18.15
CA ILE A 297 2.90 -2.04 17.50
C ILE A 297 2.27 -1.13 16.46
N LYS A 298 2.54 0.18 16.59
CA LYS A 298 1.95 1.23 15.75
C LYS A 298 3.01 2.04 15.05
N LYS A 299 2.73 2.43 13.82
CA LYS A 299 3.54 3.40 13.08
C LYS A 299 2.60 4.36 12.35
N ASP A 300 2.91 5.66 12.45
CA ASP A 300 2.09 6.71 11.84
C ASP A 300 0.59 6.59 12.20
N SER A 301 0.31 6.26 13.47
CA SER A 301 -1.03 6.01 14.04
C SER A 301 -1.74 4.76 13.51
N ASN A 302 -1.12 3.93 12.68
CA ASN A 302 -1.70 2.68 12.20
C ASN A 302 -1.14 1.49 12.99
N VAL A 303 -1.99 0.55 13.37
CA VAL A 303 -1.58 -0.75 13.94
C VAL A 303 -0.94 -1.57 12.82
N LEU A 304 0.27 -2.07 13.06
CA LEU A 304 1.01 -2.86 12.09
C LEU A 304 0.52 -4.31 12.08
N ASP A 305 0.48 -4.90 10.90
CA ASP A 305 0.29 -6.34 10.74
C ASP A 305 1.62 -7.12 10.88
N ASP A 306 1.56 -8.45 10.81
CA ASP A 306 2.73 -9.33 11.02
C ASP A 306 3.91 -8.99 10.09
N MET A 307 3.63 -8.68 8.81
CA MET A 307 4.68 -8.36 7.84
C MET A 307 5.29 -6.99 8.10
N ASP A 308 4.47 -6.01 8.42
CA ASP A 308 4.89 -4.65 8.75
C ASP A 308 5.68 -4.61 10.07
N VAL A 309 5.30 -5.43 11.06
CA VAL A 309 6.06 -5.59 12.31
C VAL A 309 7.46 -6.13 12.03
N ILE A 310 7.61 -7.16 11.20
CA ILE A 310 8.92 -7.67 10.80
C ILE A 310 9.76 -6.56 10.15
N GLN A 311 9.19 -5.80 9.22
CA GLN A 311 9.88 -4.69 8.56
C GLN A 311 10.28 -3.58 9.54
N ALA A 312 9.41 -3.25 10.50
CA ALA A 312 9.70 -2.27 11.53
C ALA A 312 10.85 -2.68 12.44
N LEU A 313 10.94 -3.97 12.81
CA LEU A 313 12.03 -4.51 13.63
C LEU A 313 13.37 -4.62 12.89
N LEU A 314 13.35 -4.74 11.56
CA LEU A 314 14.56 -4.79 10.72
C LEU A 314 15.11 -3.40 10.37
N ASN A 315 14.25 -2.40 10.26
CA ASN A 315 14.62 -1.07 9.79
C ASN A 315 14.96 -0.13 10.96
N SER A 316 16.25 0.07 11.24
CA SER A 316 16.71 0.94 12.32
C SER A 316 16.24 2.40 12.19
N ALA A 317 16.00 2.91 10.98
CA ALA A 317 15.49 4.26 10.77
C ALA A 317 14.04 4.44 11.26
N SER A 318 13.28 3.35 11.40
CA SER A 318 11.89 3.38 11.88
C SER A 318 11.76 3.29 13.41
N PHE A 319 12.81 2.93 14.14
CA PHE A 319 12.72 2.63 15.58
C PHE A 319 12.19 3.79 16.42
N ALA A 320 12.54 5.02 16.07
CA ALA A 320 12.06 6.21 16.79
C ALA A 320 10.58 6.52 16.55
N ASN A 321 10.03 6.06 15.41
CA ASN A 321 8.64 6.33 14.99
C ASN A 321 7.72 5.11 15.18
N THR A 322 8.26 3.97 15.61
CA THR A 322 7.48 2.76 15.88
C THR A 322 7.14 2.71 17.38
N LEU A 323 5.87 2.85 17.68
CA LEU A 323 5.32 2.91 19.04
C LEU A 323 4.88 1.52 19.50
N LEU A 324 5.06 1.27 20.81
CA LEU A 324 4.60 0.07 21.50
C LEU A 324 3.60 0.49 22.56
N GLU A 325 2.40 -0.03 22.50
CA GLU A 325 1.33 0.25 23.46
C GLU A 325 0.81 -1.05 24.05
N PRO A 326 0.41 -1.05 25.35
CA PRO A 326 -0.29 -2.20 25.90
C PRO A 326 -1.60 -2.41 25.15
N GLN A 327 -1.93 -3.66 24.85
CA GLN A 327 -3.23 -3.98 24.27
C GLN A 327 -4.33 -3.64 25.29
N ALA A 328 -5.39 -2.97 24.82
CA ALA A 328 -6.53 -2.66 25.68
C ALA A 328 -7.22 -3.95 26.15
N VAL A 329 -7.50 -4.06 27.42
CA VAL A 329 -8.36 -5.12 27.94
C VAL A 329 -9.79 -4.76 27.54
N ILE A 330 -10.37 -5.56 26.65
CA ILE A 330 -11.72 -5.35 26.12
C ILE A 330 -12.72 -6.24 26.87
N ASP A 331 -13.84 -5.65 27.30
CA ASP A 331 -14.91 -6.37 27.96
C ASP A 331 -15.53 -7.42 27.01
N ALA A 332 -15.68 -8.64 27.51
CA ALA A 332 -16.31 -9.74 26.78
C ALA A 332 -17.72 -9.39 26.27
N LYS A 333 -18.43 -8.48 26.95
CA LYS A 333 -19.72 -7.96 26.50
C LYS A 333 -19.60 -7.24 25.17
N LEU A 334 -18.58 -6.37 25.00
CA LEU A 334 -18.37 -5.63 23.75
C LEU A 334 -18.06 -6.57 22.58
N VAL A 335 -17.34 -7.66 22.84
CA VAL A 335 -17.08 -8.71 21.82
C VAL A 335 -18.39 -9.40 21.41
N LYS A 336 -19.26 -9.70 22.39
CA LYS A 336 -20.57 -10.31 22.11
C LYS A 336 -21.47 -9.36 21.30
N ASP A 337 -21.49 -8.08 21.65
CA ASP A 337 -22.28 -7.07 20.96
C ASP A 337 -21.78 -6.91 19.50
N LEU A 338 -20.47 -6.85 19.28
CA LEU A 338 -19.92 -6.81 17.91
C LEU A 338 -20.22 -8.07 17.09
N LYS A 339 -20.25 -9.26 17.73
CA LYS A 339 -20.65 -10.50 17.04
C LYS A 339 -22.12 -10.49 16.62
N ALA A 340 -23.00 -9.85 17.38
CA ALA A 340 -24.40 -9.68 17.00
C ALA A 340 -24.51 -8.79 15.75
N VAL A 341 -23.85 -7.63 15.77
CA VAL A 341 -23.80 -6.74 14.60
C VAL A 341 -23.17 -7.41 13.39
N TYR A 342 -22.11 -8.22 13.60
CA TYR A 342 -21.48 -8.99 12.53
C TYR A 342 -22.47 -9.93 11.86
N ALA A 343 -23.25 -10.68 12.66
CA ALA A 343 -24.22 -11.63 12.13
C ALA A 343 -25.32 -10.94 11.31
N GLU A 344 -25.81 -9.81 11.76
CA GLU A 344 -26.86 -9.05 11.07
C GLU A 344 -26.33 -8.30 9.84
N ALA A 345 -25.11 -7.72 9.92
CA ALA A 345 -24.53 -6.97 8.81
C ALA A 345 -24.10 -7.86 7.63
N PHE A 346 -23.65 -9.09 7.91
CA PHE A 346 -23.05 -9.96 6.89
C PHE A 346 -23.82 -11.27 6.66
N ASP A 347 -24.94 -11.49 7.33
CA ASP A 347 -25.77 -12.71 7.26
C ASP A 347 -24.97 -14.00 7.58
N GLU A 348 -23.97 -13.88 8.49
CA GLU A 348 -23.00 -14.92 8.81
C GLU A 348 -22.56 -14.84 10.27
N ASN A 349 -22.38 -15.97 10.95
CA ASN A 349 -21.91 -15.99 12.34
C ASN A 349 -20.37 -15.94 12.43
N CYS A 350 -19.83 -15.07 13.30
CA CYS A 350 -18.40 -15.03 13.60
C CYS A 350 -18.02 -16.14 14.60
N SER A 351 -17.18 -17.09 14.19
CA SER A 351 -16.70 -18.20 15.02
C SER A 351 -15.51 -17.83 15.92
N LEU A 352 -14.88 -16.69 15.70
CA LEU A 352 -13.72 -16.21 16.47
C LEU A 352 -14.15 -15.73 17.86
N ASN A 353 -13.25 -15.79 18.85
CA ASN A 353 -13.55 -15.42 20.24
C ASN A 353 -12.66 -14.28 20.76
N ASP A 354 -11.46 -14.11 20.21
CA ASP A 354 -10.58 -13.00 20.58
C ASP A 354 -11.14 -11.67 20.09
N ALA A 355 -11.07 -10.64 20.93
CA ALA A 355 -11.64 -9.32 20.63
C ALA A 355 -11.03 -8.69 19.37
N LYS A 356 -9.71 -8.81 19.21
CA LYS A 356 -9.00 -8.27 18.06
C LYS A 356 -9.34 -9.03 16.78
N ASP A 357 -9.41 -10.35 16.87
CA ASP A 357 -9.73 -11.21 15.72
C ASP A 357 -11.15 -10.99 15.23
N VAL A 358 -12.11 -10.87 16.15
CA VAL A 358 -13.52 -10.56 15.82
C VAL A 358 -13.61 -9.20 15.13
N ALA A 359 -12.95 -8.18 15.68
CA ALA A 359 -12.97 -6.83 15.10
C ALA A 359 -12.25 -6.74 13.75
N ASN A 360 -11.15 -7.48 13.58
CA ASN A 360 -10.45 -7.58 12.30
C ASN A 360 -11.30 -8.33 11.26
N ALA A 361 -11.95 -9.43 11.64
CA ALA A 361 -12.87 -10.13 10.76
C ALA A 361 -14.04 -9.23 10.33
N PHE A 362 -14.58 -8.43 11.25
CA PHE A 362 -15.60 -7.43 10.93
C PHE A 362 -15.09 -6.40 9.91
N LYS A 363 -13.89 -5.88 10.12
CA LYS A 363 -13.25 -4.93 9.20
C LYS A 363 -13.00 -5.52 7.81
N GLU A 364 -12.56 -6.77 7.71
CA GLU A 364 -12.35 -7.45 6.42
C GLU A 364 -13.69 -7.67 5.68
N LYS A 365 -14.76 -8.00 6.39
CA LYS A 365 -16.09 -8.07 5.78
C LYS A 365 -16.61 -6.71 5.31
N LEU A 366 -16.33 -5.63 6.06
CA LEU A 366 -16.62 -4.26 5.60
C LEU A 366 -15.84 -3.90 4.33
N LYS A 367 -14.58 -4.29 4.22
CA LYS A 367 -13.78 -4.07 2.99
C LYS A 367 -14.36 -4.84 1.80
N ALA A 368 -14.81 -6.08 2.01
CA ALA A 368 -15.47 -6.85 0.97
C ALA A 368 -16.79 -6.18 0.55
N MET A 369 -17.62 -5.76 1.51
CA MET A 369 -18.85 -5.00 1.25
C MET A 369 -18.57 -3.71 0.49
N ASN A 370 -17.49 -3.00 0.82
CA ASN A 370 -17.08 -1.80 0.10
C ASN A 370 -16.70 -2.09 -1.35
N GLY A 371 -16.03 -3.21 -1.60
CA GLY A 371 -15.73 -3.71 -2.94
C GLY A 371 -16.99 -4.01 -3.75
N ASP A 372 -17.96 -4.70 -3.13
CA ASP A 372 -19.26 -4.98 -3.75
C ASP A 372 -20.02 -3.69 -4.10
N LEU A 373 -20.06 -2.72 -3.15
CA LEU A 373 -20.67 -1.42 -3.39
C LEU A 373 -20.00 -0.67 -4.54
N ALA A 374 -18.69 -0.71 -4.63
CA ALA A 374 -17.96 -0.11 -5.74
C ALA A 374 -18.34 -0.74 -7.09
N GLN A 375 -18.48 -2.07 -7.15
CA GLN A 375 -18.91 -2.78 -8.37
C GLN A 375 -20.35 -2.42 -8.76
N LEU A 376 -21.26 -2.34 -7.80
CA LEU A 376 -22.64 -1.91 -8.04
C LEU A 376 -22.70 -0.49 -8.62
N MET A 377 -21.88 0.41 -8.10
CA MET A 377 -21.87 1.82 -8.51
C MET A 377 -21.28 2.04 -9.91
N VAL A 378 -20.51 1.14 -10.47
CA VAL A 378 -20.08 1.21 -11.88
C VAL A 378 -21.29 1.24 -12.81
N ARG A 379 -22.40 0.59 -12.44
CA ARG A 379 -23.64 0.55 -13.22
C ARG A 379 -24.55 1.78 -13.06
N LYS A 380 -24.10 2.82 -12.35
CA LYS A 380 -24.89 4.05 -12.09
C LYS A 380 -25.38 4.76 -13.37
N SER A 381 -24.60 4.72 -14.44
CA SER A 381 -25.00 5.28 -15.74
C SER A 381 -26.14 4.51 -16.41
N GLU A 382 -26.23 3.22 -16.12
CA GLU A 382 -27.29 2.34 -16.63
C GLU A 382 -28.48 2.27 -15.68
N LEU A 383 -28.23 2.33 -14.39
CA LEU A 383 -29.21 2.21 -13.30
C LEU A 383 -29.12 3.43 -12.38
N PRO A 384 -29.81 4.54 -12.72
CA PRO A 384 -29.66 5.81 -11.98
C PRO A 384 -29.97 5.73 -10.49
N PHE A 385 -30.84 4.82 -10.08
CA PHE A 385 -31.21 4.59 -8.67
C PHE A 385 -30.04 4.08 -7.81
N MET A 386 -28.94 3.57 -8.41
CA MET A 386 -27.71 3.25 -7.69
C MET A 386 -27.08 4.45 -6.98
N SER A 387 -27.48 5.67 -7.36
CA SER A 387 -27.02 6.90 -6.69
C SER A 387 -27.40 6.96 -5.22
N SER A 388 -28.47 6.28 -4.81
CA SER A 388 -28.91 6.18 -3.42
C SER A 388 -27.88 5.48 -2.52
N LEU A 389 -27.01 4.62 -3.09
CA LEU A 389 -25.93 3.95 -2.35
C LEU A 389 -24.73 4.84 -2.01
N ASN A 390 -24.66 6.11 -2.49
CA ASN A 390 -23.51 6.97 -2.27
C ASN A 390 -23.22 7.18 -0.77
N GLU A 391 -24.22 7.56 0.01
CA GLU A 391 -24.08 7.84 1.45
C GLU A 391 -23.66 6.57 2.22
N PHE A 392 -24.25 5.43 1.87
CA PHE A 392 -23.88 4.16 2.47
C PHE A 392 -22.44 3.76 2.14
N LYS A 393 -22.02 3.96 0.90
CA LYS A 393 -20.62 3.73 0.51
C LYS A 393 -19.67 4.62 1.28
N GLU A 394 -19.99 5.91 1.48
CA GLU A 394 -19.18 6.82 2.28
C GLU A 394 -19.09 6.39 3.75
N LEU A 395 -20.20 5.89 4.33
CA LEU A 395 -20.20 5.32 5.67
C LEU A 395 -19.25 4.13 5.76
N VAL A 396 -19.39 3.16 4.86
CA VAL A 396 -18.54 1.96 4.82
C VAL A 396 -17.07 2.34 4.58
N ASP A 397 -16.78 3.28 3.68
CA ASP A 397 -15.43 3.82 3.44
C ASP A 397 -14.81 4.44 4.70
N LYS A 398 -15.59 5.19 5.48
CA LYS A 398 -15.15 5.76 6.76
C LYS A 398 -14.87 4.67 7.80
N LEU A 399 -15.75 3.67 7.89
CA LEU A 399 -15.59 2.54 8.81
C LEU A 399 -14.35 1.70 8.45
N CYS A 400 -14.08 1.43 7.19
CA CYS A 400 -12.89 0.70 6.75
C CYS A 400 -11.57 1.33 7.20
N LYS A 401 -11.55 2.65 7.46
CA LYS A 401 -10.36 3.40 7.92
C LYS A 401 -10.19 3.40 9.45
N LYS A 402 -11.20 2.93 10.21
CA LYS A 402 -11.15 2.91 11.66
C LYS A 402 -10.24 1.79 12.17
N GLU A 403 -9.66 2.00 13.35
CA GLU A 403 -8.92 0.96 14.07
C GLU A 403 -9.88 -0.11 14.60
N TYR A 404 -9.36 -1.31 14.82
CA TYR A 404 -10.18 -2.42 15.30
C TYR A 404 -10.88 -2.13 16.65
N THR A 405 -10.24 -1.38 17.53
CA THR A 405 -10.80 -0.97 18.83
C THR A 405 -12.09 -0.17 18.70
N TYR A 406 -12.20 0.66 17.63
CA TYR A 406 -13.39 1.45 17.36
C TYR A 406 -14.64 0.59 17.21
N PHE A 407 -14.53 -0.55 16.54
CA PHE A 407 -15.66 -1.46 16.34
C PHE A 407 -16.16 -2.10 17.64
N LEU A 408 -15.30 -2.18 18.65
CA LEU A 408 -15.64 -2.73 19.96
C LEU A 408 -16.18 -1.68 20.92
N THR A 409 -15.60 -0.47 20.91
CA THR A 409 -15.94 0.57 21.90
C THR A 409 -17.03 1.53 21.43
N ASN A 410 -17.25 1.66 20.12
CA ASN A 410 -18.14 2.63 19.50
C ASN A 410 -19.21 1.99 18.62
N ILE A 411 -19.68 0.79 18.96
CA ILE A 411 -20.68 0.04 18.19
C ILE A 411 -21.90 0.91 17.90
N LYS A 412 -22.41 1.62 18.90
CA LYS A 412 -23.61 2.46 18.79
C LYS A 412 -23.49 3.64 17.85
N ASP A 413 -22.26 4.02 17.47
CA ASP A 413 -22.05 5.14 16.57
C ASP A 413 -22.30 4.77 15.09
N PHE A 414 -22.39 3.47 14.78
CA PHE A 414 -22.52 3.00 13.39
C PHE A 414 -23.50 1.84 13.20
N GLU A 415 -23.92 1.17 14.27
CA GLU A 415 -24.75 -0.04 14.22
C GLU A 415 -26.06 0.23 13.47
N ASP A 416 -26.85 1.21 13.95
CA ASP A 416 -28.16 1.52 13.38
C ASP A 416 -28.02 1.97 11.90
N ASP A 417 -27.09 2.89 11.61
CA ASP A 417 -26.87 3.38 10.25
C ASP A 417 -26.43 2.26 9.29
N LEU A 418 -25.59 1.33 9.76
CA LEU A 418 -25.11 0.20 8.96
C LEU A 418 -26.23 -0.81 8.67
N LEU A 419 -26.94 -1.23 9.72
CA LEU A 419 -27.96 -2.27 9.63
C LEU A 419 -29.22 -1.76 8.92
N ASP A 420 -29.73 -0.59 9.31
CA ASP A 420 -30.92 0.01 8.67
C ASP A 420 -30.70 0.25 7.19
N THR A 421 -29.52 0.77 6.82
CA THR A 421 -29.24 1.03 5.41
C THR A 421 -29.01 -0.26 4.62
N LYS A 422 -28.40 -1.28 5.24
CA LYS A 422 -28.31 -2.61 4.61
C LYS A 422 -29.70 -3.16 4.33
N GLU A 423 -30.56 -3.22 5.34
CA GLU A 423 -31.88 -3.82 5.25
C GLU A 423 -32.81 -3.06 4.30
N ASN A 424 -32.86 -1.74 4.40
CA ASN A 424 -33.84 -0.93 3.68
C ASN A 424 -33.36 -0.47 2.28
N LEU A 425 -32.04 -0.53 2.00
CA LEU A 425 -31.48 -0.05 0.74
C LEU A 425 -30.66 -1.12 0.02
N LEU A 426 -29.59 -1.65 0.66
CA LEU A 426 -28.65 -2.55 -0.03
C LEU A 426 -29.29 -3.89 -0.40
N ASP A 427 -29.98 -4.54 0.53
CA ASP A 427 -30.56 -5.86 0.30
C ASP A 427 -31.72 -5.83 -0.71
N PRO A 428 -32.63 -4.85 -0.70
CA PRO A 428 -33.60 -4.67 -1.77
C PRO A 428 -32.97 -4.47 -3.14
N ILE A 429 -31.91 -3.65 -3.24
CA ILE A 429 -31.17 -3.44 -4.49
C ILE A 429 -30.51 -4.72 -4.95
N LYS A 430 -29.82 -5.45 -4.06
CA LYS A 430 -29.19 -6.75 -4.41
C LYS A 430 -30.23 -7.77 -4.89
N ARG A 431 -31.38 -7.87 -4.22
CA ARG A 431 -32.49 -8.76 -4.65
C ARG A 431 -33.02 -8.38 -6.03
N PHE A 432 -33.18 -7.09 -6.27
CA PHE A 432 -33.62 -6.57 -7.56
C PHE A 432 -32.64 -6.92 -8.68
N ILE A 433 -31.33 -6.71 -8.46
CA ILE A 433 -30.29 -6.95 -9.47
C ILE A 433 -30.13 -8.44 -9.79
N ASN A 434 -30.21 -9.28 -8.77
CA ASN A 434 -30.02 -10.73 -8.92
C ASN A 434 -31.29 -11.47 -9.33
N GLY A 435 -32.44 -10.76 -9.35
CA GLY A 435 -33.74 -11.31 -9.68
C GLY A 435 -34.19 -11.02 -11.12
N ASP A 436 -35.38 -11.54 -11.47
CA ASP A 436 -36.00 -11.28 -12.78
C ASP A 436 -36.48 -9.83 -12.93
N GLN A 437 -36.57 -9.09 -11.85
CA GLN A 437 -36.98 -7.67 -11.87
C GLN A 437 -36.03 -6.80 -12.68
N LEU A 438 -34.72 -7.04 -12.61
CA LEU A 438 -33.74 -6.31 -13.42
C LEU A 438 -33.95 -6.57 -14.93
N LYS A 439 -34.24 -7.82 -15.32
CA LYS A 439 -34.50 -8.17 -16.72
C LYS A 439 -35.70 -7.42 -17.27
N ILE A 440 -36.76 -7.33 -16.45
CA ILE A 440 -37.97 -6.56 -16.80
C ILE A 440 -37.64 -5.08 -16.94
N TYR A 441 -36.91 -4.50 -15.97
CA TYR A 441 -36.48 -3.11 -16.00
C TYR A 441 -35.63 -2.79 -17.25
N GLU A 442 -34.67 -3.63 -17.58
CA GLU A 442 -33.80 -3.47 -18.75
C GLU A 442 -34.59 -3.64 -20.07
N SER A 443 -35.55 -4.57 -20.11
CA SER A 443 -36.45 -4.73 -21.24
C SER A 443 -37.31 -3.47 -21.48
N ILE A 444 -37.88 -2.92 -20.41
CA ILE A 444 -38.65 -1.66 -20.48
C ILE A 444 -37.76 -0.50 -20.94
N ARG A 445 -36.57 -0.37 -20.38
CA ARG A 445 -35.61 0.68 -20.76
C ARG A 445 -35.24 0.59 -22.24
N THR A 446 -35.01 -0.64 -22.73
CA THR A 446 -34.68 -0.89 -24.13
C THR A 446 -35.85 -0.54 -25.03
N MET A 447 -37.05 -0.99 -24.68
CA MET A 447 -38.27 -0.68 -25.42
C MET A 447 -38.56 0.82 -25.50
N VAL A 448 -38.45 1.53 -24.37
CA VAL A 448 -38.65 2.99 -24.33
C VAL A 448 -37.63 3.69 -25.20
N LYS A 449 -36.37 3.22 -25.25
CA LYS A 449 -35.32 3.82 -26.07
C LYS A 449 -35.50 3.52 -27.57
N SER A 450 -35.93 2.32 -27.94
CA SER A 450 -36.04 1.89 -29.37
C SER A 450 -37.35 2.31 -30.01
N ASP A 451 -38.47 2.28 -29.28
CA ASP A 451 -39.80 2.37 -29.85
C ASP A 451 -40.56 3.65 -29.51
N VAL A 452 -39.90 4.61 -28.81
CA VAL A 452 -40.53 5.88 -28.37
C VAL A 452 -41.27 6.63 -29.49
N SER A 453 -40.76 6.57 -30.72
CA SER A 453 -41.38 7.21 -31.87
C SER A 453 -42.72 6.59 -32.30
N ASN A 454 -43.01 5.35 -31.89
CA ASN A 454 -44.28 4.68 -32.15
C ASN A 454 -45.35 5.00 -31.12
N PHE A 455 -44.93 5.42 -29.90
CA PHE A 455 -45.85 5.64 -28.78
C PHE A 455 -46.78 6.84 -28.99
N GLU A 456 -46.37 7.84 -29.76
CA GLU A 456 -47.17 8.99 -30.13
C GLU A 456 -48.42 8.63 -30.98
N TYR A 457 -48.46 7.44 -31.58
CA TYR A 457 -49.55 6.96 -32.43
C TYR A 457 -50.51 6.02 -31.71
N VAL A 458 -50.34 5.86 -30.38
CA VAL A 458 -51.15 4.96 -29.53
C VAL A 458 -51.69 5.73 -28.38
N GLU A 459 -52.98 5.61 -28.08
CA GLU A 459 -53.66 6.22 -26.95
C GLU A 459 -53.54 5.36 -25.68
N GLY A 460 -53.32 5.97 -24.53
CA GLY A 460 -53.28 5.31 -23.24
C GLY A 460 -52.29 5.97 -22.28
N ASN A 461 -52.21 5.44 -21.05
CA ASN A 461 -51.33 5.95 -20.01
C ASN A 461 -50.11 5.01 -19.79
N GLU A 462 -50.00 3.92 -20.54
CA GLU A 462 -49.00 2.86 -20.33
C GLU A 462 -47.57 3.43 -20.47
N PHE A 463 -47.34 4.29 -21.45
CA PHE A 463 -46.03 4.93 -21.64
C PHE A 463 -45.62 5.83 -20.46
N ASN A 464 -46.56 6.50 -19.81
CA ASN A 464 -46.27 7.30 -18.62
C ASN A 464 -45.89 6.41 -17.43
N ILE A 465 -46.55 5.26 -17.26
CA ILE A 465 -46.22 4.28 -16.22
C ILE A 465 -44.78 3.76 -16.42
N LEU A 466 -44.38 3.48 -17.69
CA LEU A 466 -43.00 3.07 -17.99
C LEU A 466 -41.99 4.18 -17.68
N LYS A 467 -42.29 5.43 -18.03
CA LYS A 467 -41.45 6.60 -17.69
C LYS A 467 -41.33 6.81 -16.18
N GLU A 468 -42.41 6.68 -15.46
CA GLU A 468 -42.43 6.82 -13.99
C GLU A 468 -41.53 5.76 -13.35
N LEU A 469 -41.60 4.49 -13.81
CA LEU A 469 -40.70 3.45 -13.34
C LEU A 469 -39.22 3.81 -13.58
N LEU A 470 -38.87 4.25 -14.80
CA LEU A 470 -37.48 4.55 -15.17
C LEU A 470 -36.93 5.77 -14.43
N ASN A 471 -37.78 6.69 -14.00
CA ASN A 471 -37.44 7.86 -13.20
C ASN A 471 -37.60 7.64 -11.69
N ASN A 472 -38.12 6.49 -11.28
CA ASN A 472 -38.30 6.18 -9.86
C ASN A 472 -36.93 6.01 -9.18
N PRO A 473 -36.61 6.73 -8.10
CA PRO A 473 -35.39 6.53 -7.35
C PRO A 473 -35.33 5.20 -6.59
N MET A 474 -36.47 4.52 -6.42
CA MET A 474 -36.59 3.23 -5.73
C MET A 474 -37.45 2.23 -6.52
N PRO A 475 -37.07 1.85 -7.74
CA PRO A 475 -37.88 0.97 -8.60
C PRO A 475 -38.00 -0.46 -8.06
N TYR A 476 -37.15 -0.82 -7.11
CA TYR A 476 -37.12 -2.12 -6.42
C TYR A 476 -38.16 -2.22 -5.30
N ASN A 477 -38.83 -1.13 -4.91
CA ASN A 477 -39.83 -1.11 -3.85
C ASN A 477 -41.25 -1.27 -4.40
N GLY A 478 -42.08 -2.00 -3.67
CA GLY A 478 -43.52 -2.15 -3.96
C GLY A 478 -43.81 -2.97 -5.22
N ASN A 479 -44.89 -2.60 -5.93
CA ASN A 479 -45.40 -3.31 -7.10
C ASN A 479 -45.05 -2.65 -8.44
N SER A 480 -44.22 -1.60 -8.43
CA SER A 480 -43.93 -0.77 -9.62
C SER A 480 -43.40 -1.57 -10.82
N ILE A 481 -42.58 -2.59 -10.61
CA ILE A 481 -42.07 -3.47 -11.67
C ILE A 481 -43.20 -4.32 -12.27
N LYS A 482 -44.12 -4.84 -11.44
CA LYS A 482 -45.25 -5.66 -11.89
C LYS A 482 -46.23 -4.82 -12.71
N GLU A 483 -46.57 -3.63 -12.22
CA GLU A 483 -47.43 -2.68 -12.91
C GLU A 483 -46.84 -2.24 -14.25
N ALA A 484 -45.56 -1.90 -14.24
CA ALA A 484 -44.85 -1.53 -15.46
C ALA A 484 -44.71 -2.70 -16.46
N LYS A 485 -44.57 -3.94 -15.98
CA LYS A 485 -44.57 -5.11 -16.86
C LYS A 485 -45.92 -5.29 -17.55
N THR A 486 -47.02 -5.13 -16.82
CA THR A 486 -48.35 -5.16 -17.40
C THR A 486 -48.52 -4.05 -18.44
N ALA A 487 -48.13 -2.81 -18.08
CA ALA A 487 -48.18 -1.68 -19.01
C ALA A 487 -47.29 -1.90 -20.25
N GLN A 488 -46.12 -2.52 -20.11
CA GLN A 488 -45.25 -2.89 -21.23
C GLN A 488 -45.94 -3.85 -22.19
N ASP A 489 -46.58 -4.88 -21.67
CA ASP A 489 -47.24 -5.90 -22.47
C ASP A 489 -48.47 -5.31 -23.22
N GLU A 490 -49.26 -4.46 -22.54
CA GLU A 490 -50.37 -3.74 -23.13
C GLU A 490 -49.93 -2.75 -24.21
N LEU A 491 -48.90 -1.93 -23.93
CA LEU A 491 -48.34 -0.97 -24.89
C LEU A 491 -47.78 -1.67 -26.10
N THR A 492 -47.05 -2.78 -25.90
CA THR A 492 -46.51 -3.61 -27.00
C THR A 492 -47.64 -4.11 -27.90
N SER A 493 -48.72 -4.61 -27.29
CA SER A 493 -49.87 -5.11 -28.04
C SER A 493 -50.54 -4.00 -28.86
N LYS A 494 -50.75 -2.84 -28.27
CA LYS A 494 -51.33 -1.66 -28.93
C LYS A 494 -50.46 -1.17 -30.08
N VAL A 495 -49.16 -1.03 -29.84
CA VAL A 495 -48.19 -0.61 -30.88
C VAL A 495 -48.15 -1.58 -32.06
N LEU A 496 -48.07 -2.90 -31.76
CA LEU A 496 -48.10 -3.93 -32.81
C LEU A 496 -49.39 -3.88 -33.62
N ALA A 497 -50.55 -3.73 -32.96
CA ALA A 497 -51.83 -3.60 -33.63
C ALA A 497 -51.85 -2.35 -34.55
N ARG A 498 -51.35 -1.23 -34.06
CA ARG A 498 -51.25 0.03 -34.81
C ARG A 498 -50.30 -0.08 -35.99
N ILE A 499 -49.17 -0.70 -35.84
CA ILE A 499 -48.22 -0.98 -36.92
C ILE A 499 -48.90 -1.85 -38.00
N LEU A 500 -49.60 -2.91 -37.58
CA LEU A 500 -50.31 -3.78 -38.52
C LEU A 500 -51.40 -3.02 -39.29
N GLU A 501 -52.17 -2.19 -38.62
CA GLU A 501 -53.19 -1.36 -39.24
C GLU A 501 -52.59 -0.42 -40.29
N GLU A 502 -51.52 0.29 -39.93
CA GLU A 502 -50.87 1.26 -40.82
C GLU A 502 -50.17 0.53 -42.01
N LYS A 503 -49.54 -0.64 -41.76
CA LYS A 503 -49.02 -1.49 -42.85
C LYS A 503 -50.12 -1.92 -43.82
N THR A 504 -51.22 -2.43 -43.28
CA THR A 504 -52.36 -2.86 -44.10
C THR A 504 -52.87 -1.74 -44.97
N LYS A 505 -53.04 -0.52 -44.38
CA LYS A 505 -53.45 0.68 -45.10
C LYS A 505 -52.44 1.07 -46.21
N ALA A 506 -51.14 1.01 -45.89
CA ALA A 506 -50.09 1.40 -46.83
C ALA A 506 -49.96 0.40 -47.98
N ILE A 507 -49.96 -0.89 -47.67
CA ILE A 507 -49.86 -1.99 -48.67
C ILE A 507 -51.11 -1.99 -49.57
N SER A 508 -52.32 -1.85 -48.96
CA SER A 508 -53.56 -1.80 -49.75
C SER A 508 -53.59 -0.59 -50.69
N ALA A 509 -53.11 0.59 -50.21
CA ALA A 509 -53.02 1.77 -51.06
C ALA A 509 -51.99 1.61 -52.18
N THR A 510 -50.86 0.98 -51.92
CA THR A 510 -49.82 0.66 -52.93
C THR A 510 -50.34 -0.36 -53.93
N GLN A 511 -51.05 -1.39 -53.45
CA GLN A 511 -51.68 -2.40 -54.34
C GLN A 511 -52.73 -1.76 -55.23
N LYS A 512 -53.57 -0.89 -54.69
CA LYS A 512 -54.54 -0.16 -55.47
C LYS A 512 -53.89 0.72 -56.56
N ALA A 513 -52.77 1.35 -56.25
CA ALA A 513 -51.99 2.09 -57.23
C ALA A 513 -51.45 1.18 -58.36
N ILE A 514 -51.03 -0.03 -58.04
CA ILE A 514 -50.63 -1.07 -59.05
C ILE A 514 -51.84 -1.45 -59.93
N ASP A 515 -52.97 -1.71 -59.28
CA ASP A 515 -54.19 -2.12 -60.00
C ASP A 515 -54.69 -1.00 -60.91
N ASP A 516 -54.63 0.23 -60.48
CA ASP A 516 -54.97 1.44 -61.26
C ASP A 516 -54.02 1.60 -62.45
N ILE A 517 -52.74 1.32 -62.35
CA ILE A 517 -51.79 1.33 -63.48
C ILE A 517 -52.12 0.20 -64.45
N LYS A 518 -52.35 -1.00 -63.93
CA LYS A 518 -52.66 -2.17 -64.75
C LYS A 518 -53.96 -2.04 -65.55
N SER A 519 -54.90 -1.27 -65.04
CA SER A 519 -56.19 -1.00 -65.70
C SER A 519 -56.12 -0.06 -66.91
N LYS A 520 -54.99 0.64 -67.11
CA LYS A 520 -54.84 1.64 -68.16
C LYS A 520 -54.49 1.01 -69.47
N GLU A 521 -55.10 1.51 -70.56
CA GLU A 521 -54.82 1.01 -71.91
C GLU A 521 -53.35 1.14 -72.33
N GLU A 522 -52.69 2.18 -71.91
CA GLU A 522 -51.28 2.47 -72.11
C GLU A 522 -50.38 1.35 -71.53
N PHE A 523 -50.74 0.81 -70.35
CA PHE A 523 -50.02 -0.29 -69.73
C PHE A 523 -50.18 -1.61 -70.51
N MET A 524 -51.40 -1.91 -71.02
CA MET A 524 -51.68 -3.12 -71.75
C MET A 524 -50.99 -3.17 -73.13
N LYS A 525 -50.54 -2.02 -73.61
CA LYS A 525 -49.78 -1.91 -74.88
C LYS A 525 -48.25 -2.12 -74.67
N LEU A 526 -47.79 -2.12 -73.47
CA LEU A 526 -46.36 -2.36 -73.15
C LEU A 526 -46.01 -3.85 -73.32
N ASN A 527 -44.77 -4.12 -73.70
CA ASN A 527 -44.21 -5.47 -73.63
C ASN A 527 -44.00 -5.90 -72.16
N ASP A 528 -43.87 -7.23 -71.92
CA ASP A 528 -43.76 -7.84 -70.62
C ASP A 528 -42.59 -7.24 -69.81
N ALA A 529 -41.43 -6.97 -70.41
CA ALA A 529 -40.26 -6.39 -69.74
C ALA A 529 -40.53 -4.97 -69.22
N ASN A 530 -41.23 -4.16 -70.07
CA ASN A 530 -41.59 -2.77 -69.64
C ASN A 530 -42.73 -2.78 -68.60
N GLN A 531 -43.69 -3.72 -68.68
CA GLN A 531 -44.70 -3.89 -67.61
C GLN A 531 -44.07 -4.22 -66.31
N ILE A 532 -43.09 -5.14 -66.27
CA ILE A 532 -42.33 -5.45 -65.02
C ILE A 532 -41.58 -4.21 -64.50
N LEU A 533 -40.92 -3.45 -65.39
CA LEU A 533 -40.16 -2.26 -65.00
C LEU A 533 -41.05 -1.18 -64.35
N ILE A 534 -42.28 -1.00 -64.78
CA ILE A 534 -43.24 -0.07 -64.19
C ILE A 534 -43.71 -0.54 -62.80
N ILE A 535 -43.97 -1.83 -62.64
CA ILE A 535 -44.56 -2.38 -61.40
C ILE A 535 -43.52 -2.70 -60.36
N ALA A 536 -42.29 -3.10 -60.69
CA ALA A 536 -41.25 -3.52 -59.75
C ALA A 536 -40.98 -2.52 -58.61
N PRO A 537 -40.93 -1.19 -58.81
CA PRO A 537 -40.72 -0.25 -57.69
C PRO A 537 -41.82 -0.26 -56.62
N PHE A 538 -43.05 -0.58 -56.98
CA PHE A 538 -44.15 -0.71 -56.03
C PHE A 538 -44.08 -2.02 -55.27
N GLU A 539 -43.69 -3.13 -55.92
CA GLU A 539 -43.48 -4.43 -55.28
C GLU A 539 -42.33 -4.38 -54.29
N GLU A 540 -41.25 -3.67 -54.64
CA GLU A 540 -40.12 -3.40 -53.71
C GLU A 540 -40.60 -2.63 -52.49
N ILE A 541 -41.44 -1.62 -52.65
CA ILE A 541 -42.03 -0.85 -51.55
C ILE A 541 -42.91 -1.72 -50.66
N ILE A 542 -43.75 -2.59 -51.23
CA ILE A 542 -44.58 -3.56 -50.50
C ILE A 542 -43.68 -4.48 -49.65
N GLY A 543 -42.57 -4.96 -50.23
CA GLY A 543 -41.55 -5.73 -49.49
C GLY A 543 -40.98 -4.97 -48.29
N LYS A 544 -40.55 -3.74 -48.50
CA LYS A 544 -40.02 -2.86 -47.41
C LYS A 544 -41.07 -2.55 -46.36
N LEU A 545 -42.33 -2.31 -46.73
CA LEU A 545 -43.43 -2.07 -45.81
C LEU A 545 -43.74 -3.27 -44.91
N ARG A 546 -43.60 -4.50 -45.40
CA ARG A 546 -43.81 -5.71 -44.60
C ARG A 546 -42.83 -5.83 -43.47
N GLU A 547 -41.58 -5.38 -43.64
CA GLU A 547 -40.52 -5.45 -42.62
C GLU A 547 -40.47 -4.21 -41.72
N GLN A 548 -41.07 -3.09 -42.13
CA GLN A 548 -40.96 -1.82 -41.41
C GLN A 548 -41.65 -1.89 -40.05
N ARG A 549 -41.01 -1.28 -39.02
CA ARG A 549 -41.49 -1.25 -37.62
C ARG A 549 -41.92 0.13 -37.14
N TYR A 550 -41.55 1.20 -37.86
CA TYR A 550 -41.83 2.55 -37.44
C TYR A 550 -43.04 3.12 -38.18
N ILE A 551 -44.09 3.52 -37.41
CA ILE A 551 -45.36 4.03 -37.93
C ILE A 551 -45.15 5.29 -38.78
N ALA A 552 -44.30 6.19 -38.33
CA ALA A 552 -43.98 7.40 -39.09
C ALA A 552 -43.43 7.08 -40.50
N VAL A 553 -42.50 6.08 -40.58
CA VAL A 553 -41.90 5.68 -41.85
C VAL A 553 -42.91 4.97 -42.76
N ILE A 554 -43.83 4.17 -42.19
CA ILE A 554 -44.90 3.52 -42.92
C ILE A 554 -45.82 4.57 -43.57
N ARG A 555 -46.20 5.58 -42.80
CA ARG A 555 -47.05 6.68 -43.31
C ARG A 555 -46.36 7.52 -44.38
N ASP A 556 -45.09 7.89 -44.13
CA ASP A 556 -44.29 8.65 -45.08
C ASP A 556 -44.10 7.88 -46.39
N THR A 557 -43.80 6.55 -46.30
CA THR A 557 -43.65 5.68 -47.45
C THR A 557 -44.96 5.61 -48.26
N LYS A 558 -46.10 5.47 -47.58
CA LYS A 558 -47.43 5.52 -48.24
C LYS A 558 -47.63 6.82 -48.99
N THR A 559 -47.37 7.96 -48.32
CA THR A 559 -47.52 9.29 -48.92
C THR A 559 -46.60 9.47 -50.13
N LYS A 560 -45.33 9.13 -50.03
CA LYS A 560 -44.35 9.18 -51.12
C LYS A 560 -44.73 8.25 -52.30
N THR A 561 -45.30 7.09 -52.01
CA THR A 561 -45.76 6.16 -53.03
C THR A 561 -46.91 6.79 -53.85
N LEU A 562 -47.86 7.41 -53.20
CA LEU A 562 -49.02 7.98 -53.89
C LEU A 562 -48.70 9.32 -54.56
N GLU A 563 -47.94 10.18 -53.92
CA GLU A 563 -47.72 11.56 -54.37
C GLU A 563 -46.54 11.73 -55.32
N SER A 564 -45.54 10.82 -55.25
CA SER A 564 -44.32 10.91 -56.05
C SER A 564 -44.10 9.72 -56.97
N LEU A 565 -44.12 8.50 -56.44
CA LEU A 565 -43.82 7.32 -57.24
C LEU A 565 -44.90 7.03 -58.24
N PHE A 566 -46.16 7.08 -57.83
CA PHE A 566 -47.29 6.77 -58.71
C PHE A 566 -47.34 7.69 -59.93
N PRO A 567 -47.33 9.02 -59.84
CA PRO A 567 -47.27 9.93 -61.00
C PRO A 567 -46.02 9.70 -61.87
N ARG A 568 -44.88 9.43 -61.24
CA ARG A 568 -43.62 9.16 -61.95
C ARG A 568 -43.73 7.90 -62.82
N GLN A 569 -44.29 6.83 -62.25
CA GLN A 569 -44.46 5.57 -63.04
C GLN A 569 -45.53 5.71 -64.13
N LEU A 570 -46.56 6.55 -63.91
CA LEU A 570 -47.50 6.89 -64.97
C LEU A 570 -46.82 7.62 -66.13
N ASN A 571 -45.97 8.60 -65.82
CA ASN A 571 -45.20 9.31 -66.85
C ASN A 571 -44.21 8.40 -67.58
N GLU A 572 -43.55 7.48 -66.89
CA GLU A 572 -42.61 6.52 -67.45
C GLU A 572 -43.34 5.48 -68.34
N MET A 573 -44.52 5.04 -67.94
CA MET A 573 -45.39 4.19 -68.73
C MET A 573 -45.72 4.83 -70.10
N ILE A 574 -46.08 6.11 -70.13
CA ILE A 574 -46.35 6.83 -71.35
C ILE A 574 -45.10 6.95 -72.20
N ARG A 575 -43.96 7.26 -71.61
CA ARG A 575 -42.67 7.36 -72.31
C ARG A 575 -42.29 6.06 -72.99
N LEU A 576 -42.46 4.93 -72.31
CA LEU A 576 -42.15 3.59 -72.87
C LEU A 576 -43.18 3.09 -73.91
N GLY A 577 -44.38 3.63 -73.86
CA GLY A 577 -45.44 3.29 -74.81
C GLY A 577 -45.44 4.15 -76.10
N THR A 578 -44.63 5.19 -76.16
CA THR A 578 -44.52 6.05 -77.35
C THR A 578 -43.55 5.40 -78.33
N PRO A 579 -43.98 5.01 -79.59
CA PRO A 579 -43.08 4.45 -80.61
C PRO A 579 -42.00 5.48 -80.95
N ILE A 580 -40.72 5.05 -80.92
CA ILE A 580 -39.62 5.80 -81.50
C ILE A 580 -39.72 5.52 -83.04
N GLU A 581 -40.30 6.44 -83.77
CA GLU A 581 -40.19 6.40 -85.26
C GLU A 581 -38.77 6.88 -85.61
N GLU A 582 -37.97 5.94 -86.15
CA GLU A 582 -36.76 6.24 -86.90
C GLU A 582 -37.22 6.87 -88.25
N ASP A 583 -37.43 8.13 -88.31
CA ASP A 583 -37.17 9.11 -89.37
C ASP A 583 -38.05 10.39 -89.19
N GLY A 584 -37.36 11.51 -89.16
CA GLY A 584 -37.70 12.89 -89.17
C GLY A 584 -39.11 13.29 -89.57
N ASP A 585 -39.96 13.54 -88.65
CA ASP A 585 -40.82 14.75 -88.49
C ASP A 585 -41.51 14.67 -87.13
N VAL A 586 -41.18 15.62 -86.29
CA VAL A 586 -41.78 15.70 -84.95
C VAL A 586 -43.18 16.21 -85.04
N VAL A 587 -44.19 15.30 -85.13
CA VAL A 587 -45.56 15.66 -84.75
C VAL A 587 -45.61 15.76 -83.22
N ASN A 588 -45.52 16.98 -82.72
CA ASN A 588 -45.70 17.32 -81.33
C ASN A 588 -47.16 17.19 -80.91
N ASP A 589 -47.65 15.96 -80.73
CA ASP A 589 -48.83 15.78 -79.88
C ASP A 589 -48.35 15.86 -78.43
N PRO A 590 -48.85 16.82 -77.64
CA PRO A 590 -48.37 17.00 -76.30
C PRO A 590 -48.74 15.78 -75.46
N VAL A 591 -47.70 15.00 -75.07
CA VAL A 591 -47.84 13.86 -74.18
C VAL A 591 -48.34 14.33 -72.83
N PRO A 592 -49.47 13.83 -72.35
CA PRO A 592 -50.00 14.30 -71.06
C PRO A 592 -49.10 13.86 -69.94
N HIS A 593 -48.69 14.84 -69.06
CA HIS A 593 -47.93 14.58 -67.91
C HIS A 593 -48.82 14.47 -66.68
N TYR A 594 -48.62 13.40 -65.84
CA TYR A 594 -49.29 13.23 -64.56
C TYR A 594 -48.58 14.05 -63.46
N ILE A 595 -49.32 14.80 -62.69
CA ILE A 595 -48.84 15.51 -61.51
C ILE A 595 -49.67 15.12 -60.29
N SER A 596 -49.05 15.07 -59.10
CA SER A 596 -49.76 14.79 -57.86
C SER A 596 -50.61 16.00 -57.47
N ARG A 597 -51.81 15.76 -56.90
CA ARG A 597 -52.67 16.79 -56.31
C ARG A 597 -51.89 17.68 -55.35
N THR A 598 -50.97 17.15 -54.54
CA THR A 598 -50.19 17.90 -53.54
C THR A 598 -49.12 18.81 -54.15
N SER A 599 -48.73 18.60 -55.40
CA SER A 599 -47.80 19.48 -56.14
C SER A 599 -48.44 20.74 -56.70
N ILE A 600 -49.76 20.84 -56.67
CA ILE A 600 -50.50 22.00 -57.17
C ILE A 600 -50.46 23.14 -56.13
N LYS A 601 -49.72 24.20 -56.44
CA LYS A 601 -49.68 25.39 -55.61
C LYS A 601 -50.95 26.18 -55.78
N VAL A 602 -51.71 26.32 -54.70
CA VAL A 602 -52.91 27.16 -54.65
C VAL A 602 -52.48 28.52 -54.12
N ASP A 603 -52.68 29.55 -54.94
CA ASP A 603 -52.44 30.92 -54.51
C ASP A 603 -53.65 31.42 -53.70
N PHE A 604 -53.53 31.38 -52.38
CA PHE A 604 -54.59 31.75 -51.45
C PHE A 604 -53.98 32.60 -50.34
N GLY A 605 -54.47 33.87 -50.26
CA GLY A 605 -53.80 34.86 -49.40
C GLY A 605 -54.00 34.69 -47.89
N LYS A 606 -54.65 33.62 -47.38
CA LYS A 606 -54.86 33.34 -45.96
C LYS A 606 -54.15 32.06 -45.57
N THR A 607 -53.58 32.05 -44.37
CA THR A 607 -52.88 30.88 -43.82
C THR A 607 -53.81 29.95 -43.03
N GLU A 608 -55.05 30.37 -42.71
CA GLU A 608 -56.06 29.61 -41.98
C GLU A 608 -57.44 29.81 -42.57
N LEU A 609 -58.28 28.78 -42.51
CA LEU A 609 -59.69 28.81 -42.89
C LEU A 609 -60.51 28.95 -41.61
N ARG A 610 -61.22 30.12 -41.41
CA ARG A 610 -61.96 30.43 -40.17
C ARG A 610 -63.46 30.50 -40.36
N THR A 611 -63.91 30.66 -41.57
CA THR A 611 -65.30 30.80 -41.88
C THR A 611 -65.67 29.92 -43.09
N GLU A 612 -66.99 29.66 -43.26
CA GLU A 612 -67.49 28.92 -44.41
C GLU A 612 -67.15 29.67 -45.72
N ALA A 613 -67.17 30.99 -45.72
CA ALA A 613 -66.72 31.79 -46.88
C ALA A 613 -65.23 31.62 -47.17
N ASP A 614 -64.34 31.40 -46.13
CA ASP A 614 -62.92 31.11 -46.36
C ASP A 614 -62.73 29.74 -47.05
N VAL A 615 -63.58 28.79 -46.70
CA VAL A 615 -63.55 27.44 -47.33
C VAL A 615 -64.00 27.55 -48.80
N ASP A 616 -65.08 28.31 -49.09
CA ASP A 616 -65.55 28.49 -50.47
C ASP A 616 -64.50 29.19 -51.34
N ASP A 617 -63.92 30.29 -50.82
CA ASP A 617 -62.85 31.04 -51.50
C ASP A 617 -61.63 30.13 -51.78
N TYR A 618 -61.25 29.29 -50.79
CA TYR A 618 -60.13 28.32 -50.98
C TYR A 618 -60.45 27.26 -52.01
N LEU A 619 -61.67 26.69 -52.00
CA LEU A 619 -62.11 25.70 -53.00
C LEU A 619 -62.18 26.32 -54.41
N GLU A 620 -62.56 27.57 -54.56
CA GLU A 620 -62.56 28.27 -55.86
C GLU A 620 -61.09 28.45 -56.37
N ALA A 621 -60.19 28.90 -55.49
CA ALA A 621 -58.75 29.04 -55.79
C ALA A 621 -58.13 27.70 -56.17
N LEU A 622 -58.45 26.64 -55.43
CA LEU A 622 -57.99 25.25 -55.74
C LEU A 622 -58.54 24.78 -57.11
N LYS A 623 -59.83 24.98 -57.38
CA LYS A 623 -60.46 24.67 -58.65
C LYS A 623 -59.76 25.38 -59.80
N LYS A 624 -59.45 26.65 -59.63
CA LYS A 624 -58.79 27.48 -60.65
C LYS A 624 -57.36 26.98 -60.88
N ALA A 625 -56.63 26.63 -59.82
CA ALA A 625 -55.29 26.07 -59.93
C ALA A 625 -55.28 24.69 -60.64
N MET A 626 -56.26 23.84 -60.34
CA MET A 626 -56.42 22.53 -60.99
C MET A 626 -56.79 22.66 -62.49
N LEU A 627 -57.73 23.54 -62.80
CA LEU A 627 -58.14 23.82 -64.21
C LEU A 627 -56.96 24.38 -65.02
N LYS A 628 -56.11 25.20 -64.43
CA LYS A 628 -54.89 25.69 -65.07
C LYS A 628 -53.96 24.57 -65.42
N GLN A 629 -53.75 23.59 -64.56
CA GLN A 629 -52.91 22.45 -64.85
C GLN A 629 -53.49 21.56 -65.98
N ILE A 630 -54.79 21.38 -65.98
CA ILE A 630 -55.49 20.65 -67.05
C ILE A 630 -55.35 21.39 -68.40
N SER A 631 -55.48 22.70 -68.43
CA SER A 631 -55.28 23.51 -69.62
C SER A 631 -53.84 23.47 -70.16
N GLU A 632 -52.85 23.19 -69.28
CA GLU A 632 -51.45 22.94 -69.65
C GLU A 632 -51.20 21.49 -70.08
N ASN A 633 -52.25 20.71 -70.43
CA ASN A 633 -52.20 19.30 -70.74
C ASN A 633 -51.60 18.38 -69.67
N ARG A 634 -51.78 18.79 -68.39
CA ARG A 634 -51.38 17.93 -67.28
C ARG A 634 -52.57 17.20 -66.68
N ARG A 635 -52.43 15.90 -66.46
CA ARG A 635 -53.45 15.08 -65.80
C ARG A 635 -53.14 15.07 -64.26
N ILE A 636 -54.14 15.30 -63.43
CA ILE A 636 -53.99 15.38 -61.98
C ILE A 636 -54.29 13.99 -61.40
N SER A 637 -53.32 13.43 -60.67
CA SER A 637 -53.54 12.24 -59.87
C SER A 637 -54.16 12.63 -58.55
N LEU A 638 -55.32 12.10 -58.19
CA LEU A 638 -56.10 12.37 -56.99
C LEU A 638 -55.68 11.47 -55.84
#